data_fb23021ad035700e0b29034b82a6a632
#
_entry.id   fb23021ad035700e0b29034b82a6a632
#
_cell.length_a   1.000
_cell.length_b   1.000
_cell.length_c   1.000
_cell.angle_alpha   90.00
_cell.angle_beta   90.00
_cell.angle_gamma   90.00
#
_symmetry.space_group_name_H-M   'P 1'
#
loop_
_entity.id
_entity.type
_entity.pdbx_description
1 polymer ?
#
loop_
_entity_poly.entity_id
_entity_poly.type
_entity_poly.pdbx_seq_one_letter_code
_entity_poly.pdbx_strand_id
1 'polypeptide(L)'
;MDSAPRSPNGFLSSLTADDFELIRPHLRAADLSQDMVLVEVDETLKRAYLPHKGVISLVVKLARGEHVQIAMIGRDSIFGAFSALGDSVALNTAEVLVPGSASTIDLDQLRFAADQSATLRTALARHGLAVYAQIQQTAGCNASHTVESRLARCLLHTRDLSGSDKLVLTQEAMAQMIGARRNSVSLVANTLQQANFIHYSRGHIEITNVDGLIKTSCECYATVKSQYTRLLHPRIHCAAA
;
A
#
# COMPACT_ATOMS: atom_id res chain seq x y z
N MET A 1 -4.11 -32.63 8.54
CA MET A 1 -4.11 -31.20 8.94
C MET A 1 -4.46 -30.41 7.69
N ASP A 2 -5.75 -30.13 7.50
CA ASP A 2 -6.25 -29.35 6.38
C ASP A 2 -5.75 -27.91 6.51
N SER A 3 -4.88 -27.49 5.60
CA SER A 3 -4.50 -26.09 5.49
C SER A 3 -5.71 -25.33 4.94
N ALA A 4 -6.38 -24.56 5.79
CA ALA A 4 -7.40 -23.62 5.36
C ALA A 4 -6.84 -22.81 4.16
N PRO A 5 -7.64 -22.50 3.13
CA PRO A 5 -7.17 -21.76 1.97
C PRO A 5 -6.57 -20.43 2.45
N ARG A 6 -5.27 -20.25 2.18
CA ARG A 6 -4.55 -19.02 2.57
C ARG A 6 -5.29 -17.83 1.97
N SER A 7 -5.71 -16.90 2.82
CA SER A 7 -6.33 -15.65 2.38
C SER A 7 -5.43 -14.97 1.33
N PRO A 8 -5.99 -14.36 0.28
CA PRO A 8 -5.20 -13.59 -0.69
C PRO A 8 -4.57 -12.31 -0.11
N ASN A 9 -4.92 -11.94 1.13
CA ASN A 9 -4.35 -10.80 1.83
C ASN A 9 -3.28 -11.22 2.84
N GLY A 10 -2.11 -10.57 2.81
CA GLY A 10 -0.95 -10.90 3.64
C GLY A 10 -1.19 -10.71 5.14
N PHE A 11 -1.94 -9.66 5.55
CA PHE A 11 -2.30 -9.48 6.95
C PHE A 11 -3.12 -10.67 7.45
N LEU A 12 -4.20 -11.03 6.75
CA LEU A 12 -5.04 -12.17 7.15
C LEU A 12 -4.26 -13.48 7.18
N SER A 13 -3.33 -13.68 6.25
CA SER A 13 -2.48 -14.88 6.19
C SER A 13 -1.44 -14.96 7.30
N SER A 14 -1.11 -13.83 7.94
CA SER A 14 -0.14 -13.72 9.02
C SER A 14 -0.73 -13.95 10.41
N LEU A 15 -2.06 -13.94 10.53
CA LEU A 15 -2.77 -14.13 11.80
C LEU A 15 -2.66 -15.57 12.29
N THR A 16 -2.72 -15.74 13.61
CA THR A 16 -2.97 -17.05 14.20
C THR A 16 -4.38 -17.54 13.85
N ALA A 17 -4.66 -18.82 13.98
CA ALA A 17 -6.00 -19.34 13.75
C ALA A 17 -7.05 -18.68 14.67
N ASP A 18 -6.70 -18.50 15.95
CA ASP A 18 -7.58 -17.86 16.93
C ASP A 18 -7.85 -16.39 16.59
N ASP A 19 -6.82 -15.62 16.22
CA ASP A 19 -6.98 -14.23 15.81
C ASP A 19 -7.84 -14.09 14.55
N PHE A 20 -7.66 -14.99 13.58
CA PHE A 20 -8.47 -15.01 12.37
C PHE A 20 -9.94 -15.31 12.69
N GLU A 21 -10.23 -16.28 13.57
CA GLU A 21 -11.61 -16.60 13.98
C GLU A 21 -12.31 -15.46 14.72
N LEU A 22 -11.56 -14.61 15.45
CA LEU A 22 -12.12 -13.42 16.10
C LEU A 22 -12.65 -12.39 15.07
N ILE A 23 -11.99 -12.23 13.93
CA ILE A 23 -12.37 -11.21 12.95
C ILE A 23 -13.20 -11.79 11.79
N ARG A 24 -13.06 -13.07 11.47
CA ARG A 24 -13.70 -13.74 10.32
C ARG A 24 -15.22 -13.49 10.21
N PRO A 25 -16.03 -13.58 11.29
CA PRO A 25 -17.48 -13.35 11.22
C PRO A 25 -17.85 -11.93 10.81
N HIS A 26 -16.94 -10.97 10.99
CA HIS A 26 -17.14 -9.54 10.73
C HIS A 26 -16.58 -9.09 9.38
N LEU A 27 -15.85 -9.96 8.67
CA LEU A 27 -15.33 -9.66 7.34
C LEU A 27 -16.46 -9.60 6.32
N ARG A 28 -16.41 -8.57 5.47
CA ARG A 28 -17.35 -8.37 4.34
C ARG A 28 -16.55 -8.13 3.08
N ALA A 29 -17.01 -8.67 1.96
CA ALA A 29 -16.43 -8.39 0.65
C ALA A 29 -16.76 -6.95 0.24
N ALA A 30 -15.81 -6.29 -0.42
CA ALA A 30 -15.97 -4.96 -0.99
C ALA A 30 -15.19 -4.83 -2.30
N ASP A 31 -15.76 -4.10 -3.24
CA ASP A 31 -15.08 -3.69 -4.46
C ASP A 31 -14.36 -2.37 -4.23
N LEU A 32 -13.16 -2.27 -4.77
CA LEU A 32 -12.34 -1.06 -4.80
C LEU A 32 -12.44 -0.47 -6.21
N SER A 33 -13.33 0.51 -6.39
CA SER A 33 -13.47 1.21 -7.68
C SER A 33 -12.36 2.25 -7.84
N GLN A 34 -11.92 2.48 -9.09
CA GLN A 34 -10.93 3.51 -9.41
C GLN A 34 -11.35 4.87 -8.85
N ASP A 35 -10.41 5.60 -8.26
CA ASP A 35 -10.58 6.94 -7.68
C ASP A 35 -11.62 7.02 -6.52
N MET A 36 -12.09 5.88 -6.01
CA MET A 36 -12.97 5.83 -4.85
C MET A 36 -12.24 6.36 -3.61
N VAL A 37 -12.78 7.40 -2.97
CA VAL A 37 -12.29 7.91 -1.69
C VAL A 37 -12.86 7.05 -0.56
N LEU A 38 -11.97 6.47 0.25
CA LEU A 38 -12.33 5.63 1.39
C LEU A 38 -12.54 6.46 2.67
N VAL A 39 -11.76 7.53 2.81
CA VAL A 39 -11.87 8.52 3.89
C VAL A 39 -11.14 9.79 3.48
N GLU A 40 -11.69 10.95 3.80
CA GLU A 40 -10.99 12.24 3.70
C GLU A 40 -10.22 12.56 4.98
N VAL A 41 -9.23 13.44 4.86
CA VAL A 41 -8.52 14.00 6.04
C VAL A 41 -9.53 14.62 7.01
N ASP A 42 -9.29 14.45 8.31
CA ASP A 42 -10.14 14.90 9.42
C ASP A 42 -11.50 14.18 9.55
N GLU A 43 -11.85 13.27 8.63
CA GLU A 43 -13.02 12.42 8.78
C GLU A 43 -12.74 11.20 9.68
N THR A 44 -13.81 10.67 10.27
CA THR A 44 -13.73 9.43 11.07
C THR A 44 -13.71 8.21 10.14
N LEU A 45 -12.64 7.42 10.19
CA LEU A 45 -12.55 6.14 9.52
C LEU A 45 -13.51 5.13 10.17
N LYS A 46 -14.46 4.62 9.40
CA LYS A 46 -15.48 3.67 9.89
C LYS A 46 -15.12 2.21 9.65
N ARG A 47 -14.27 1.94 8.66
CA ARG A 47 -13.91 0.57 8.24
C ARG A 47 -12.43 0.45 7.98
N ALA A 48 -11.85 -0.68 8.34
CA ALA A 48 -10.56 -1.11 7.83
C ALA A 48 -10.73 -1.89 6.53
N TYR A 49 -9.72 -1.80 5.64
CA TYR A 49 -9.72 -2.46 4.34
C TYR A 49 -8.50 -3.36 4.19
N LEU A 50 -8.73 -4.57 3.72
CA LEU A 50 -7.74 -5.62 3.52
C LEU A 50 -7.74 -6.00 2.03
N PRO A 51 -6.95 -5.32 1.19
CA PRO A 51 -6.99 -5.55 -0.25
C PRO A 51 -6.57 -6.98 -0.61
N HIS A 52 -7.30 -7.59 -1.53
CA HIS A 52 -6.96 -8.85 -2.19
C HIS A 52 -6.27 -8.56 -3.53
N LYS A 53 -6.83 -7.58 -4.24
CA LYS A 53 -6.32 -6.99 -5.48
C LYS A 53 -6.53 -5.48 -5.40
N GLY A 54 -5.74 -4.75 -6.19
CA GLY A 54 -5.81 -3.29 -6.18
C GLY A 54 -4.88 -2.65 -5.15
N VAL A 55 -4.83 -1.33 -5.16
CA VAL A 55 -3.93 -0.53 -4.32
C VAL A 55 -4.67 0.69 -3.78
N ILE A 56 -4.57 0.92 -2.49
CA ILE A 56 -5.03 2.13 -1.79
C ILE A 56 -3.83 3.07 -1.66
N SER A 57 -4.01 4.33 -2.06
CA SER A 57 -3.04 5.42 -1.92
C SER A 57 -3.38 6.26 -0.69
N LEU A 58 -2.39 6.58 0.13
CA LEU A 58 -2.49 7.57 1.18
C LEU A 58 -1.92 8.89 0.65
N VAL A 59 -2.73 9.94 0.68
CA VAL A 59 -2.45 11.20 -0.01
C VAL A 59 -2.54 12.37 0.95
N VAL A 60 -1.54 13.26 0.90
CA VAL A 60 -1.57 14.58 1.54
C VAL A 60 -2.02 15.60 0.51
N LYS A 61 -3.06 16.35 0.83
CA LYS A 61 -3.56 17.48 0.03
C LYS A 61 -2.89 18.76 0.52
N LEU A 62 -2.19 19.46 -0.35
CA LEU A 62 -1.54 20.72 -0.05
C LEU A 62 -2.46 21.90 -0.33
N ALA A 63 -2.20 23.05 0.29
CA ALA A 63 -3.06 24.25 0.22
C ALA A 63 -3.28 24.79 -1.20
N ARG A 64 -2.37 24.51 -2.13
CA ARG A 64 -2.48 24.93 -3.55
C ARG A 64 -3.20 23.90 -4.43
N GLY A 65 -3.73 22.85 -3.83
CA GLY A 65 -4.45 21.79 -4.53
C GLY A 65 -3.57 20.66 -5.07
N GLU A 66 -2.25 20.68 -4.82
CA GLU A 66 -1.41 19.54 -5.16
C GLU A 66 -1.73 18.36 -4.21
N HIS A 67 -1.79 17.19 -4.78
CA HIS A 67 -1.91 15.93 -4.05
C HIS A 67 -0.59 15.19 -4.13
N VAL A 68 -0.09 14.73 -2.98
CA VAL A 68 1.17 13.97 -2.91
C VAL A 68 0.92 12.66 -2.18
N GLN A 69 1.18 11.56 -2.86
CA GLN A 69 1.13 10.24 -2.25
C GLN A 69 2.27 10.06 -1.27
N ILE A 70 1.95 9.61 -0.07
CA ILE A 70 2.92 9.36 1.00
C ILE A 70 3.16 7.87 1.24
N ALA A 71 2.14 7.02 0.99
CA ALA A 71 2.24 5.57 1.10
C ALA A 71 1.22 4.87 0.19
N MET A 72 1.44 3.58 -0.01
CA MET A 72 0.52 2.67 -0.69
C MET A 72 0.25 1.44 0.18
N ILE A 73 -0.98 0.94 0.14
CA ILE A 73 -1.41 -0.27 0.83
C ILE A 73 -2.04 -1.20 -0.19
N GLY A 74 -1.58 -2.43 -0.25
CA GLY A 74 -2.08 -3.45 -1.16
C GLY A 74 -2.33 -4.78 -0.46
N ARG A 75 -2.24 -5.83 -1.24
CA ARG A 75 -2.53 -7.20 -0.80
C ARG A 75 -1.66 -7.71 0.36
N ASP A 76 -0.58 -7.06 0.69
CA ASP A 76 0.36 -7.43 1.75
C ASP A 76 -0.02 -6.86 3.12
N SER A 77 -0.98 -5.93 3.20
CA SER A 77 -1.23 -5.16 4.41
C SER A 77 -2.73 -4.86 4.64
N ILE A 78 -2.99 -4.01 5.61
CA ILE A 78 -4.31 -3.52 6.03
C ILE A 78 -4.30 -2.00 6.13
N PHE A 79 -5.30 -1.33 5.55
CA PHE A 79 -5.61 0.07 5.81
C PHE A 79 -6.49 0.18 7.05
N GLY A 80 -6.17 1.11 7.96
CA GLY A 80 -6.87 1.32 9.22
C GLY A 80 -6.25 0.62 10.43
N ALA A 81 -5.04 0.03 10.30
CA ALA A 81 -4.37 -0.65 11.42
C ALA A 81 -4.14 0.27 12.62
N PHE A 82 -3.62 1.49 12.41
CA PHE A 82 -3.43 2.46 13.48
C PHE A 82 -4.74 2.95 14.08
N SER A 83 -5.76 3.16 13.23
CA SER A 83 -7.07 3.61 13.68
C SER A 83 -7.79 2.57 14.55
N ALA A 84 -7.48 1.28 14.36
CA ALA A 84 -7.98 0.22 15.24
C ALA A 84 -7.30 0.23 16.63
N LEU A 85 -6.09 0.78 16.75
CA LEU A 85 -5.32 0.82 18.01
C LEU A 85 -5.42 2.14 18.76
N GLY A 86 -5.97 3.18 18.15
CA GLY A 86 -6.02 4.53 18.72
C GLY A 86 -7.22 5.33 18.24
N ASP A 87 -6.97 6.55 17.80
CA ASP A 87 -7.99 7.44 17.26
C ASP A 87 -8.37 7.03 15.82
N SER A 88 -9.64 7.18 15.48
CA SER A 88 -10.20 6.88 14.17
C SER A 88 -10.23 8.08 13.21
N VAL A 89 -9.77 9.26 13.63
CA VAL A 89 -9.66 10.43 12.75
C VAL A 89 -8.55 10.22 11.73
N ALA A 90 -8.88 10.37 10.45
CA ALA A 90 -7.94 10.20 9.35
C ALA A 90 -6.98 11.40 9.26
N LEU A 91 -5.68 11.13 9.31
CA LEU A 91 -4.61 12.13 9.19
C LEU A 91 -4.29 12.51 7.74
N ASN A 92 -4.84 11.77 6.78
CA ASN A 92 -4.64 11.96 5.34
C ASN A 92 -5.83 11.36 4.58
N THR A 93 -6.01 11.78 3.34
CA THR A 93 -7.00 11.17 2.45
C THR A 93 -6.51 9.77 2.03
N ALA A 94 -7.42 8.79 2.00
CA ALA A 94 -7.16 7.47 1.43
C ALA A 94 -8.08 7.25 0.22
N GLU A 95 -7.49 6.93 -0.91
CA GLU A 95 -8.20 6.73 -2.18
C GLU A 95 -7.71 5.49 -2.93
N VAL A 96 -8.54 4.93 -3.78
CA VAL A 96 -8.19 3.75 -4.59
C VAL A 96 -7.37 4.18 -5.81
N LEU A 97 -6.09 3.84 -5.80
CA LEU A 97 -5.16 4.10 -6.91
C LEU A 97 -5.32 3.08 -8.04
N VAL A 98 -5.40 1.80 -7.70
CA VAL A 98 -5.61 0.71 -8.65
C VAL A 98 -6.85 -0.06 -8.24
N PRO A 99 -7.84 -0.22 -9.12
CA PRO A 99 -9.09 -0.90 -8.79
C PRO A 99 -8.88 -2.37 -8.48
N GLY A 100 -9.77 -2.94 -7.69
CA GLY A 100 -9.68 -4.34 -7.29
C GLY A 100 -10.76 -4.77 -6.32
N SER A 101 -10.40 -5.63 -5.38
CA SER A 101 -11.30 -6.15 -4.35
C SER A 101 -10.61 -6.23 -2.99
N ALA A 102 -11.39 -6.16 -1.93
CA ALA A 102 -10.92 -6.23 -0.55
C ALA A 102 -11.89 -7.01 0.33
N SER A 103 -11.42 -7.44 1.49
CA SER A 103 -12.28 -7.61 2.66
C SER A 103 -12.32 -6.30 3.45
N THR A 104 -13.46 -6.02 4.06
CA THR A 104 -13.61 -4.89 5.01
C THR A 104 -14.09 -5.41 6.35
N ILE A 105 -13.75 -4.67 7.40
CA ILE A 105 -14.26 -4.89 8.74
C ILE A 105 -14.57 -3.54 9.37
N ASP A 106 -15.70 -3.43 10.08
CA ASP A 106 -16.02 -2.21 10.83
C ASP A 106 -14.95 -1.98 11.90
N LEU A 107 -14.49 -0.72 12.01
CA LEU A 107 -13.33 -0.40 12.84
C LEU A 107 -13.57 -0.73 14.33
N ASP A 108 -14.80 -0.55 14.81
CA ASP A 108 -15.15 -0.89 16.19
C ASP A 108 -15.10 -2.40 16.45
N GLN A 109 -15.48 -3.22 15.46
CA GLN A 109 -15.34 -4.68 15.56
C GLN A 109 -13.88 -5.11 15.57
N LEU A 110 -13.05 -4.47 14.73
CA LEU A 110 -11.61 -4.76 14.71
C LEU A 110 -10.93 -4.33 16.02
N ARG A 111 -11.32 -3.19 16.56
CA ARG A 111 -10.85 -2.69 17.87
C ARG A 111 -11.24 -3.66 19.00
N PHE A 112 -12.51 -4.05 19.03
CA PHE A 112 -13.01 -5.00 20.03
C PHE A 112 -12.25 -6.36 19.96
N ALA A 113 -11.98 -6.86 18.76
CA ALA A 113 -11.16 -8.06 18.59
C ALA A 113 -9.71 -7.86 19.07
N ALA A 114 -9.11 -6.69 18.76
CA ALA A 114 -7.76 -6.36 19.20
C ALA A 114 -7.64 -6.21 20.72
N ASP A 115 -8.72 -5.78 21.41
CA ASP A 115 -8.74 -5.72 22.87
C ASP A 115 -8.73 -7.10 23.52
N GLN A 116 -9.24 -8.11 22.82
CA GLN A 116 -9.26 -9.49 23.30
C GLN A 116 -7.98 -10.27 22.97
N SER A 117 -7.16 -9.78 22.03
CA SER A 117 -5.96 -10.51 21.57
C SER A 117 -4.72 -9.62 21.50
N ALA A 118 -3.72 -9.93 22.32
CA ALA A 118 -2.42 -9.29 22.29
C ALA A 118 -1.64 -9.59 21.01
N THR A 119 -1.82 -10.76 20.41
CA THR A 119 -1.20 -11.15 19.13
C THR A 119 -1.79 -10.38 17.97
N LEU A 120 -3.12 -10.21 17.93
CA LEU A 120 -3.79 -9.37 16.93
C LEU A 120 -3.36 -7.89 17.06
N ARG A 121 -3.31 -7.34 18.28
CA ARG A 121 -2.77 -5.99 18.53
C ARG A 121 -1.36 -5.84 18.01
N THR A 122 -0.50 -6.80 18.28
CA THR A 122 0.88 -6.79 17.81
C THR A 122 0.96 -6.85 16.28
N ALA A 123 0.11 -7.65 15.63
CA ALA A 123 0.04 -7.72 14.18
C ALA A 123 -0.38 -6.36 13.58
N LEU A 124 -1.45 -5.74 14.10
CA LEU A 124 -1.89 -4.40 13.67
C LEU A 124 -0.79 -3.35 13.86
N ALA A 125 -0.12 -3.34 15.01
CA ALA A 125 0.97 -2.40 15.29
C ALA A 125 2.13 -2.56 14.28
N ARG A 126 2.51 -3.80 13.92
CA ARG A 126 3.57 -4.06 12.93
C ARG A 126 3.20 -3.54 11.55
N HIS A 127 1.94 -3.74 11.11
CA HIS A 127 1.47 -3.21 9.83
C HIS A 127 1.45 -1.68 9.83
N GLY A 128 1.02 -1.05 10.92
CA GLY A 128 1.12 0.39 11.08
C GLY A 128 2.56 0.89 10.99
N LEU A 129 3.50 0.24 11.69
CA LEU A 129 4.93 0.57 11.62
C LEU A 129 5.51 0.38 10.20
N ALA A 130 5.06 -0.62 9.44
CA ALA A 130 5.50 -0.81 8.06
C ALA A 130 5.05 0.35 7.16
N VAL A 131 3.80 0.80 7.30
CA VAL A 131 3.28 1.99 6.59
C VAL A 131 4.06 3.25 7.01
N TYR A 132 4.32 3.43 8.30
CA TYR A 132 5.11 4.56 8.80
C TYR A 132 6.53 4.55 8.23
N ALA A 133 7.20 3.41 8.18
CA ALA A 133 8.52 3.26 7.57
C ALA A 133 8.50 3.61 6.07
N GLN A 134 7.43 3.22 5.34
CA GLN A 134 7.23 3.61 3.94
C GLN A 134 7.10 5.13 3.79
N ILE A 135 6.33 5.80 4.68
CA ILE A 135 6.17 7.26 4.67
C ILE A 135 7.50 7.96 4.86
N GLN A 136 8.30 7.54 5.85
CA GLN A 136 9.64 8.08 6.10
C GLN A 136 10.56 7.92 4.88
N GLN A 137 10.58 6.73 4.27
CA GLN A 137 11.37 6.47 3.08
C GLN A 137 10.89 7.30 1.87
N THR A 138 9.57 7.50 1.73
CA THR A 138 8.99 8.33 0.68
C THR A 138 9.39 9.80 0.84
N ALA A 139 9.41 10.32 2.06
CA ALA A 139 9.86 11.69 2.34
C ALA A 139 11.33 11.89 1.92
N GLY A 140 12.24 11.01 2.35
CA GLY A 140 13.65 11.05 1.95
C GLY A 140 13.84 10.87 0.43
N CYS A 141 13.10 9.94 -0.17
CA CYS A 141 13.13 9.70 -1.60
C CYS A 141 12.71 10.93 -2.42
N ASN A 142 11.62 11.60 -2.02
CA ASN A 142 11.11 12.79 -2.71
C ASN A 142 12.08 13.97 -2.63
N ALA A 143 12.86 14.08 -1.56
CA ALA A 143 13.85 15.14 -1.37
C ALA A 143 15.17 14.90 -2.12
N SER A 144 15.56 13.64 -2.37
CA SER A 144 16.93 13.31 -2.77
C SER A 144 17.06 12.67 -4.14
N HIS A 145 16.02 12.03 -4.67
CA HIS A 145 16.13 11.24 -5.89
C HIS A 145 15.48 11.91 -7.11
N THR A 146 15.98 11.56 -8.31
CA THR A 146 15.45 12.06 -9.57
C THR A 146 14.00 11.62 -9.82
N VAL A 147 13.27 12.36 -10.64
CA VAL A 147 11.89 12.03 -11.05
C VAL A 147 11.84 10.63 -11.69
N GLU A 148 12.85 10.28 -12.49
CA GLU A 148 12.95 8.98 -13.15
C GLU A 148 13.07 7.83 -12.15
N SER A 149 14.01 7.91 -11.22
CA SER A 149 14.21 6.86 -10.20
C SER A 149 13.00 6.73 -9.27
N ARG A 150 12.34 7.83 -8.94
CA ARG A 150 11.09 7.83 -8.14
C ARG A 150 9.95 7.17 -8.89
N LEU A 151 9.77 7.48 -10.19
CA LEU A 151 8.72 6.88 -11.00
C LEU A 151 8.94 5.37 -11.15
N ALA A 152 10.16 4.94 -11.49
CA ALA A 152 10.50 3.52 -11.59
C ALA A 152 10.22 2.78 -10.27
N ARG A 153 10.61 3.35 -9.12
CA ARG A 153 10.31 2.81 -7.78
C ARG A 153 8.81 2.67 -7.55
N CYS A 154 8.03 3.71 -7.85
CA CYS A 154 6.59 3.70 -7.62
C CYS A 154 5.86 2.68 -8.49
N LEU A 155 6.24 2.54 -9.77
CA LEU A 155 5.69 1.53 -10.67
C LEU A 155 5.98 0.11 -10.19
N LEU A 156 7.21 -0.18 -9.77
CA LEU A 156 7.59 -1.47 -9.19
C LEU A 156 6.80 -1.78 -7.91
N HIS A 157 6.66 -0.80 -7.03
CA HIS A 157 5.92 -1.00 -5.79
C HIS A 157 4.43 -1.22 -6.06
N THR A 158 3.80 -0.44 -6.96
CA THR A 158 2.40 -0.64 -7.35
C THR A 158 2.18 -2.03 -7.97
N ARG A 159 3.11 -2.48 -8.81
CA ARG A 159 3.12 -3.83 -9.37
C ARG A 159 3.13 -4.91 -8.27
N ASP A 160 4.05 -4.81 -7.32
CA ASP A 160 4.18 -5.78 -6.23
C ASP A 160 2.90 -5.84 -5.38
N LEU A 161 2.30 -4.69 -5.08
CA LEU A 161 1.08 -4.57 -4.27
C LEU A 161 -0.17 -5.05 -5.00
N SER A 162 -0.32 -4.73 -6.29
CA SER A 162 -1.46 -5.17 -7.10
C SER A 162 -1.33 -6.63 -7.56
N GLY A 163 -0.09 -7.13 -7.66
CA GLY A 163 0.21 -8.45 -8.20
C GLY A 163 0.02 -8.54 -9.72
N SER A 164 0.16 -7.43 -10.45
CA SER A 164 -0.08 -7.35 -11.89
C SER A 164 0.98 -6.48 -12.57
N ASP A 165 1.47 -6.92 -13.72
CA ASP A 165 2.33 -6.11 -14.59
C ASP A 165 1.53 -5.06 -15.38
N LYS A 166 0.18 -5.18 -15.39
CA LYS A 166 -0.74 -4.24 -16.04
C LYS A 166 -1.40 -3.37 -14.99
N LEU A 167 -1.16 -2.06 -15.09
CA LEU A 167 -1.61 -1.05 -14.14
C LEU A 167 -2.49 -0.02 -14.86
N VAL A 168 -3.58 0.39 -14.22
CA VAL A 168 -4.41 1.51 -14.70
C VAL A 168 -3.94 2.76 -13.97
N LEU A 169 -3.07 3.55 -14.63
CA LEU A 169 -2.45 4.74 -14.05
C LEU A 169 -2.40 5.86 -15.09
N THR A 170 -3.04 6.98 -14.80
CA THR A 170 -2.95 8.19 -15.62
C THR A 170 -1.63 8.93 -15.36
N GLN A 171 -1.25 9.85 -16.25
CA GLN A 171 -0.08 10.72 -16.02
C GLN A 171 -0.27 11.61 -14.79
N GLU A 172 -1.51 11.99 -14.48
CA GLU A 172 -1.84 12.74 -13.27
C GLU A 172 -1.63 11.89 -12.01
N ALA A 173 -2.16 10.66 -11.99
CA ALA A 173 -1.94 9.72 -10.89
C ALA A 173 -0.42 9.48 -10.67
N MET A 174 0.34 9.26 -11.74
CA MET A 174 1.79 9.12 -11.63
C MET A 174 2.48 10.38 -11.09
N ALA A 175 2.00 11.57 -11.44
CA ALA A 175 2.53 12.85 -10.93
C ALA A 175 2.28 12.98 -9.42
N GLN A 176 1.09 12.64 -8.96
CA GLN A 176 0.74 12.59 -7.53
C GLN A 176 1.59 11.56 -6.77
N MET A 177 1.79 10.36 -7.33
CA MET A 177 2.59 9.27 -6.73
C MET A 177 4.01 9.70 -6.38
N ILE A 178 4.59 10.60 -7.14
CA ILE A 178 5.99 11.00 -6.95
C ILE A 178 6.14 12.47 -6.55
N GLY A 179 5.05 13.20 -6.35
CA GLY A 179 5.08 14.63 -6.01
C GLY A 179 5.84 15.45 -7.07
N ALA A 180 5.53 15.24 -8.36
CA ALA A 180 6.19 15.92 -9.47
C ALA A 180 5.16 16.54 -10.43
N ARG A 181 5.60 17.46 -11.30
CA ARG A 181 4.73 18.05 -12.32
C ARG A 181 4.42 17.03 -13.42
N ARG A 182 3.16 16.99 -13.89
CA ARG A 182 2.71 16.11 -14.98
C ARG A 182 3.62 16.11 -16.20
N ASN A 183 4.12 17.29 -16.63
CA ASN A 183 5.02 17.37 -17.78
C ASN A 183 6.34 16.63 -17.57
N SER A 184 6.91 16.68 -16.36
CA SER A 184 8.12 15.93 -16.01
C SER A 184 7.87 14.42 -16.03
N VAL A 185 6.70 13.98 -15.54
CA VAL A 185 6.29 12.58 -15.57
C VAL A 185 6.10 12.09 -16.99
N SER A 186 5.44 12.88 -17.86
CA SER A 186 5.26 12.52 -19.28
C SER A 186 6.58 12.31 -20.00
N LEU A 187 7.58 13.17 -19.74
CA LEU A 187 8.92 13.03 -20.32
C LEU A 187 9.59 11.73 -19.84
N VAL A 188 9.58 11.49 -18.55
CA VAL A 188 10.19 10.28 -17.96
C VAL A 188 9.48 9.01 -18.41
N ALA A 189 8.14 9.00 -18.46
CA ALA A 189 7.40 7.84 -18.96
C ALA A 189 7.76 7.51 -20.43
N ASN A 190 7.95 8.53 -21.27
CA ASN A 190 8.45 8.34 -22.63
C ASN A 190 9.88 7.76 -22.66
N THR A 191 10.78 8.23 -21.80
CA THR A 191 12.14 7.67 -21.67
C THR A 191 12.10 6.19 -21.31
N LEU A 192 11.31 5.82 -20.30
CA LEU A 192 11.13 4.42 -19.88
C LEU A 192 10.51 3.55 -20.98
N GLN A 193 9.60 4.11 -21.78
CA GLN A 193 8.98 3.43 -22.92
C GLN A 193 10.00 3.23 -24.08
N GLN A 194 10.81 4.23 -24.41
CA GLN A 194 11.87 4.13 -25.40
C GLN A 194 12.93 3.08 -25.02
N ALA A 195 13.19 2.93 -23.71
CA ALA A 195 14.05 1.88 -23.17
C ALA A 195 13.38 0.49 -23.14
N ASN A 196 12.12 0.36 -23.57
CA ASN A 196 11.31 -0.85 -23.51
C ASN A 196 11.16 -1.42 -22.08
N PHE A 197 11.11 -0.54 -21.06
CA PHE A 197 10.84 -0.97 -19.68
C PHE A 197 9.36 -0.98 -19.36
N ILE A 198 8.60 -0.12 -20.03
CA ILE A 198 7.14 -0.05 -19.94
C ILE A 198 6.53 0.13 -21.32
N HIS A 199 5.27 -0.25 -21.46
CA HIS A 199 4.39 0.19 -22.53
C HIS A 199 3.28 1.05 -21.93
N TYR A 200 3.18 2.32 -22.36
CA TYR A 200 2.16 3.26 -21.85
C TYR A 200 1.22 3.69 -22.98
N SER A 201 -0.07 3.46 -22.78
CA SER A 201 -1.11 3.89 -23.71
C SER A 201 -2.41 4.25 -22.98
N ARG A 202 -2.89 5.48 -23.15
CA ARG A 202 -4.23 5.94 -22.70
C ARG A 202 -4.56 5.60 -21.24
N GLY A 203 -3.62 5.85 -20.32
CA GLY A 203 -3.84 5.58 -18.88
C GLY A 203 -3.63 4.11 -18.47
N HIS A 204 -3.09 3.29 -19.37
CA HIS A 204 -2.68 1.91 -19.07
C HIS A 204 -1.17 1.79 -19.19
N ILE A 205 -0.55 1.20 -18.18
CA ILE A 205 0.88 0.87 -18.16
C ILE A 205 1.01 -0.64 -18.12
N GLU A 206 1.83 -1.18 -18.99
CA GLU A 206 2.31 -2.55 -18.91
C GLU A 206 3.82 -2.51 -18.63
N ILE A 207 4.26 -3.15 -17.55
CA ILE A 207 5.68 -3.31 -17.22
C ILE A 207 6.21 -4.47 -18.05
N THR A 208 7.10 -4.16 -18.99
CA THR A 208 7.65 -5.12 -19.95
C THR A 208 9.03 -5.63 -19.55
N ASN A 209 9.76 -4.85 -18.72
CA ASN A 209 11.10 -5.23 -18.24
C ASN A 209 11.29 -4.79 -16.78
N VAL A 210 11.04 -5.74 -15.88
CA VAL A 210 11.16 -5.51 -14.42
C VAL A 210 12.61 -5.23 -14.02
N ASP A 211 13.57 -5.97 -14.57
CA ASP A 211 14.99 -5.80 -14.25
C ASP A 211 15.52 -4.43 -14.71
N GLY A 212 15.06 -3.94 -15.85
CA GLY A 212 15.35 -2.59 -16.34
C GLY A 212 14.83 -1.51 -15.38
N LEU A 213 13.58 -1.66 -14.92
CA LEU A 213 13.01 -0.75 -13.93
C LEU A 213 13.73 -0.81 -12.58
N ILE A 214 14.13 -2.00 -12.12
CA ILE A 214 14.88 -2.15 -10.85
C ILE A 214 16.22 -1.41 -10.95
N LYS A 215 16.95 -1.53 -12.07
CA LYS A 215 18.23 -0.82 -12.29
C LYS A 215 18.05 0.70 -12.37
N THR A 216 16.89 1.18 -12.86
CA THR A 216 16.56 2.60 -12.96
C THR A 216 16.06 3.17 -11.62
N SER A 217 15.43 2.34 -10.79
CA SER A 217 14.89 2.76 -9.51
C SER A 217 16.00 3.13 -8.52
N CYS A 218 15.64 3.96 -7.53
CA CYS A 218 16.52 4.20 -6.38
C CYS A 218 16.47 3.02 -5.40
N GLU A 219 17.45 2.95 -4.51
CA GLU A 219 17.55 1.99 -3.39
C GLU A 219 16.31 1.96 -2.50
N CYS A 220 15.51 3.01 -2.50
CA CYS A 220 14.30 3.11 -1.71
C CYS A 220 13.30 1.98 -2.01
N TYR A 221 13.29 1.43 -3.22
CA TYR A 221 12.47 0.26 -3.57
C TYR A 221 12.88 -0.96 -2.71
N ALA A 222 14.15 -1.30 -2.72
CA ALA A 222 14.66 -2.43 -1.94
C ALA A 222 14.57 -2.19 -0.43
N THR A 223 14.79 -0.94 0.02
CA THR A 223 14.72 -0.56 1.43
C THR A 223 13.31 -0.76 1.99
N VAL A 224 12.26 -0.25 1.33
CA VAL A 224 10.87 -0.44 1.76
C VAL A 224 10.51 -1.93 1.79
N LYS A 225 10.86 -2.67 0.75
CA LYS A 225 10.58 -4.11 0.68
C LYS A 225 11.26 -4.88 1.82
N SER A 226 12.51 -4.57 2.14
CA SER A 226 13.25 -5.15 3.26
C SER A 226 12.63 -4.81 4.61
N GLN A 227 12.19 -3.55 4.81
CA GLN A 227 11.52 -3.11 6.03
C GLN A 227 10.19 -3.85 6.24
N TYR A 228 9.37 -3.97 5.18
CA TYR A 228 8.12 -4.74 5.21
C TYR A 228 8.39 -6.21 5.57
N THR A 229 9.34 -6.86 4.90
CA THR A 229 9.71 -8.25 5.21
C THR A 229 10.12 -8.41 6.67
N ARG A 230 10.94 -7.51 7.19
CA ARG A 230 11.41 -7.54 8.59
C ARG A 230 10.28 -7.35 9.61
N LEU A 231 9.35 -6.42 9.33
CA LEU A 231 8.28 -6.07 10.26
C LEU A 231 7.12 -7.08 10.21
N LEU A 232 6.74 -7.53 9.02
CA LEU A 232 5.57 -8.39 8.84
C LEU A 232 5.88 -9.88 8.97
N HIS A 233 7.17 -10.27 8.72
CA HIS A 233 7.62 -11.66 8.87
C HIS A 233 8.82 -11.72 9.84
N PRO A 234 8.63 -11.34 11.13
CA PRO A 234 9.72 -11.41 12.07
C PRO A 234 10.18 -12.87 12.19
N ARG A 235 11.46 -13.13 11.90
CA ARG A 235 12.07 -14.41 12.27
C ARG A 235 11.87 -14.57 13.77
N ILE A 236 11.24 -15.67 14.20
CA ILE A 236 11.21 -16.04 15.61
C ILE A 236 12.68 -16.24 15.99
N HIS A 237 13.29 -15.23 16.59
CA HIS A 237 14.55 -15.44 17.28
C HIS A 237 14.18 -16.30 18.49
N CYS A 238 14.38 -17.60 18.39
CA CYS A 238 14.57 -18.41 19.58
C CYS A 238 15.64 -17.74 20.39
N ALA A 239 15.26 -17.06 21.46
CA ALA A 239 16.17 -16.64 22.50
C ALA A 239 16.77 -17.94 23.03
N ALA A 240 18.02 -18.22 22.66
CA ALA A 240 18.85 -19.17 23.42
C ALA A 240 19.06 -18.51 24.78
N ALA A 241 18.41 -19.09 25.78
CA ALA A 241 18.70 -18.83 27.19
C ALA A 241 20.05 -19.44 27.54
#